data_b2c4acb0cd4fa714c84a4052e26a3bde
#
_entry.id   b2c4acb0cd4fa714c84a4052e26a3bde
#
_cell.length_a   1.000
_cell.length_b   1.000
_cell.length_c   1.000
_cell.angle_alpha   90.00
_cell.angle_beta   90.00
_cell.angle_gamma   90.00
#
_symmetry.space_group_name_H-M   'P 1'
#
loop_
_entity.id
_entity.type
_entity.pdbx_description
1 polymer ?
#
loop_
_entity_poly.entity_id
_entity_poly.type
_entity_poly.pdbx_seq_one_letter_code
_entity_poly.pdbx_strand_id
1 'polypeptide(L)'
;MKMKSLLSTASFALVIAAFSASAQAQIAIGHLADYSGGTSDVGTPYGQAVADTFAWVNKNGGVGGKQINVDTNDYSYQVPKAIALYKKWSAPDSKVAAIMGWGTADTEALTGFLAQDKIPDLSGSYAAALTDPEGTSGKAKPAPYNFFYGPSYSDSLRAMLIWAAEDWKAKGKPGKPKFVHMGANHPYPNAPKAAGEAMALELGFEVLPPLVFALAPGDYSAQCLSLKSSGANYAYLGNTAASNISVMKACKTAGVEIQFLGNVWGMDENAAKTAGDAANGVIFPLRTAVSWGGDAPGMKTVMEISKMSDPTGKVYRPVHYIAAVCSSLYMKEALDWAAKNGGATGDNVVKGFYQKKDWVPAGMEGVCAPSTWTDKDHRGTLKVELYRTKISGATDGDLNDLMAKGTIKLEKVKSVELPRKPELLGW
;
A
#
# COMPACT_ATOMS: atom_id res chain seq x y z
N MET A 1 20.74 -53.96 78.63
CA MET A 1 19.78 -53.93 77.48
C MET A 1 19.97 -52.60 76.75
N LYS A 2 20.56 -52.62 75.60
CA LYS A 2 20.83 -51.46 74.77
C LYS A 2 20.02 -51.57 73.50
N MET A 3 19.03 -50.72 73.31
CA MET A 3 18.23 -50.61 72.11
C MET A 3 18.98 -49.73 71.12
N LYS A 4 19.26 -50.22 69.92
CA LYS A 4 19.80 -49.47 68.78
C LYS A 4 18.64 -48.96 67.95
N SER A 5 18.56 -47.62 67.79
CA SER A 5 17.66 -46.98 66.87
C SER A 5 18.30 -46.93 65.49
N LEU A 6 17.62 -47.47 64.47
CA LEU A 6 17.93 -47.32 63.05
C LEU A 6 17.26 -46.05 62.49
N LEU A 7 18.03 -45.01 62.15
CA LEU A 7 17.55 -43.90 61.33
C LEU A 7 17.68 -44.26 59.86
N SER A 8 16.52 -44.32 59.23
CA SER A 8 16.41 -44.45 57.75
C SER A 8 16.43 -43.04 57.14
N THR A 9 17.50 -42.70 56.41
CA THR A 9 17.59 -41.49 55.60
C THR A 9 17.00 -41.75 54.22
N ALA A 10 15.82 -41.25 53.97
CA ALA A 10 15.20 -41.22 52.63
C ALA A 10 15.76 -39.98 51.85
N SER A 11 16.63 -40.22 50.88
CA SER A 11 17.11 -39.20 49.95
C SER A 11 16.03 -38.88 48.91
N PHE A 12 15.43 -37.72 49.01
CA PHE A 12 14.53 -37.17 47.97
C PHE A 12 15.39 -36.57 46.86
N ALA A 13 15.53 -37.29 45.75
CA ALA A 13 16.15 -36.73 44.54
C ALA A 13 15.14 -35.81 43.85
N LEU A 14 15.36 -34.48 43.96
CA LEU A 14 14.60 -33.46 43.25
C LEU A 14 15.11 -33.44 41.80
N VAL A 15 14.36 -34.02 40.88
CA VAL A 15 14.62 -33.91 39.43
C VAL A 15 14.11 -32.53 38.98
N ILE A 16 15.02 -31.58 38.94
CA ILE A 16 14.77 -30.27 38.27
C ILE A 16 14.86 -30.53 36.77
N ALA A 17 13.72 -30.74 36.12
CA ALA A 17 13.59 -30.69 34.68
C ALA A 17 13.77 -29.21 34.25
N ALA A 18 15.01 -28.84 33.94
CA ALA A 18 15.32 -27.58 33.26
C ALA A 18 14.64 -27.64 31.88
N PHE A 19 13.46 -27.05 31.76
CA PHE A 19 12.93 -26.66 30.46
C PHE A 19 13.87 -25.57 29.90
N SER A 20 14.89 -26.00 29.19
CA SER A 20 15.62 -25.11 28.29
C SER A 20 14.61 -24.69 27.22
N ALA A 21 13.90 -23.57 27.44
CA ALA A 21 13.24 -22.86 26.35
C ALA A 21 14.35 -22.49 25.37
N SER A 22 14.58 -23.35 24.36
CA SER A 22 15.40 -22.97 23.23
C SER A 22 14.80 -21.68 22.71
N ALA A 23 15.56 -20.57 22.78
CA ALA A 23 15.18 -19.31 22.14
C ALA A 23 14.96 -19.66 20.66
N GLN A 24 13.70 -19.87 20.28
CA GLN A 24 13.34 -20.24 18.93
C GLN A 24 13.72 -19.03 18.07
N ALA A 25 14.67 -19.22 17.16
CA ALA A 25 15.19 -18.12 16.34
C ALA A 25 14.01 -17.39 15.67
N GLN A 26 13.87 -16.10 15.96
CA GLN A 26 12.83 -15.26 15.41
C GLN A 26 13.08 -15.02 13.92
N ILE A 27 12.03 -14.76 13.16
CA ILE A 27 12.13 -14.28 11.78
C ILE A 27 12.18 -12.75 11.82
N ALA A 28 13.31 -12.18 11.44
CA ALA A 28 13.48 -10.73 11.41
C ALA A 28 12.93 -10.14 10.11
N ILE A 29 12.17 -9.04 10.23
CA ILE A 29 11.64 -8.23 9.12
C ILE A 29 12.02 -6.78 9.36
N GLY A 30 12.57 -6.09 8.34
CA GLY A 30 12.73 -4.66 8.34
C GLY A 30 11.41 -3.97 7.95
N HIS A 31 11.09 -2.84 8.56
CA HIS A 31 9.91 -2.05 8.19
C HIS A 31 10.27 -0.57 8.07
N LEU A 32 10.19 -0.04 6.84
CA LEU A 32 10.30 1.38 6.54
C LEU A 32 8.92 2.03 6.72
N ALA A 33 8.77 2.83 7.76
CA ALA A 33 7.53 3.57 8.01
C ALA A 33 7.73 5.07 7.77
N ASP A 34 6.73 5.75 7.26
CA ASP A 34 6.70 7.21 7.21
C ASP A 34 5.63 7.73 8.19
N TYR A 35 6.09 8.10 9.38
CA TYR A 35 5.23 8.68 10.43
C TYR A 35 5.37 10.20 10.54
N SER A 36 6.43 10.78 9.99
CA SER A 36 6.76 12.20 10.16
C SER A 36 7.16 12.92 8.87
N GLY A 37 7.26 12.21 7.76
CA GLY A 37 7.65 12.77 6.47
C GLY A 37 6.48 13.28 5.63
N GLY A 38 6.78 13.59 4.37
CA GLY A 38 5.85 14.21 3.44
C GLY A 38 4.64 13.36 3.02
N THR A 39 4.64 12.05 3.34
CA THR A 39 3.55 11.12 3.04
C THR A 39 2.97 10.47 4.30
N SER A 40 3.24 11.05 5.47
CA SER A 40 2.81 10.52 6.78
C SER A 40 1.30 10.50 6.98
N ASP A 41 0.55 11.30 6.24
CA ASP A 41 -0.91 11.31 6.22
C ASP A 41 -1.52 9.93 5.87
N VAL A 42 -0.89 9.21 4.96
CA VAL A 42 -1.25 7.84 4.56
C VAL A 42 -0.27 6.79 5.09
N GLY A 43 0.98 7.18 5.35
CA GLY A 43 2.03 6.33 5.91
C GLY A 43 1.75 5.89 7.34
N THR A 44 1.18 6.78 8.16
CA THR A 44 0.86 6.47 9.57
C THR A 44 -0.16 5.33 9.69
N PRO A 45 -1.35 5.39 9.09
CA PRO A 45 -2.30 4.27 9.17
C PRO A 45 -1.76 2.99 8.52
N TYR A 46 -0.97 3.10 7.45
CA TYR A 46 -0.36 1.94 6.80
C TYR A 46 0.68 1.27 7.73
N GLY A 47 1.62 2.03 8.27
CA GLY A 47 2.65 1.51 9.17
C GLY A 47 2.08 0.92 10.46
N GLN A 48 1.02 1.53 11.02
CA GLN A 48 0.30 0.97 12.16
C GLN A 48 -0.30 -0.41 11.83
N ALA A 49 -0.87 -0.57 10.64
CA ALA A 49 -1.45 -1.85 10.23
C ALA A 49 -0.39 -2.93 10.03
N VAL A 50 0.80 -2.59 9.55
CA VAL A 50 1.93 -3.54 9.49
C VAL A 50 2.26 -4.05 10.89
N ALA A 51 2.42 -3.15 11.86
CA ALA A 51 2.70 -3.51 13.25
C ALA A 51 1.58 -4.36 13.88
N ASP A 52 0.33 -3.95 13.71
CA ASP A 52 -0.84 -4.68 14.23
C ASP A 52 -0.95 -6.07 13.62
N THR A 53 -0.72 -6.20 12.31
CA THR A 53 -0.83 -7.49 11.61
C THR A 53 0.22 -8.48 12.12
N PHE A 54 1.47 -8.08 12.22
CA PHE A 54 2.51 -9.00 12.71
C PHE A 54 2.38 -9.29 14.21
N ALA A 55 1.88 -8.36 15.02
CA ALA A 55 1.51 -8.63 16.40
C ALA A 55 0.39 -9.68 16.50
N TRP A 56 -0.65 -9.56 15.65
CA TRP A 56 -1.72 -10.55 15.53
C TRP A 56 -1.20 -11.90 15.03
N VAL A 57 -0.32 -11.93 14.03
CA VAL A 57 0.31 -13.15 13.52
C VAL A 57 1.09 -13.85 14.65
N ASN A 58 1.87 -13.11 15.42
CA ASN A 58 2.62 -13.64 16.55
C ASN A 58 1.72 -14.23 17.64
N LYS A 59 0.61 -13.55 17.96
CA LYS A 59 -0.40 -14.04 18.90
C LYS A 59 -1.05 -15.34 18.43
N ASN A 60 -1.13 -15.56 17.11
CA ASN A 60 -1.73 -16.74 16.48
C ASN A 60 -0.68 -17.79 16.03
N GLY A 61 0.49 -17.84 16.67
CA GLY A 61 1.48 -18.91 16.48
C GLY A 61 2.65 -18.55 15.55
N GLY A 62 2.67 -17.33 15.01
CA GLY A 62 3.77 -16.85 14.17
C GLY A 62 3.83 -17.50 12.79
N VAL A 63 5.03 -17.67 12.26
CA VAL A 63 5.34 -18.31 10.97
C VAL A 63 6.14 -19.60 11.22
N GLY A 64 5.57 -20.75 10.86
CA GLY A 64 6.19 -22.04 11.13
C GLY A 64 6.52 -22.27 12.62
N GLY A 65 5.69 -21.71 13.52
CA GLY A 65 5.89 -21.76 14.97
C GLY A 65 6.89 -20.73 15.50
N LYS A 66 7.52 -19.92 14.65
CA LYS A 66 8.49 -18.86 15.05
C LYS A 66 7.82 -17.50 15.12
N GLN A 67 8.21 -16.72 16.11
CA GLN A 67 7.77 -15.33 16.21
C GLN A 67 8.43 -14.46 15.12
N ILE A 68 7.73 -13.46 14.65
CA ILE A 68 8.26 -12.43 13.76
C ILE A 68 8.72 -11.25 14.60
N ASN A 69 9.95 -10.81 14.39
CA ASN A 69 10.49 -9.57 14.96
C ASN A 69 10.50 -8.50 13.86
N VAL A 70 9.65 -7.49 14.00
CA VAL A 70 9.55 -6.38 13.04
C VAL A 70 10.33 -5.18 13.57
N ASP A 71 11.44 -4.85 12.92
CA ASP A 71 12.24 -3.65 13.22
C ASP A 71 11.65 -2.45 12.46
N THR A 72 10.65 -1.80 13.06
CA THR A 72 9.97 -0.62 12.51
C THR A 72 10.76 0.65 12.76
N ASN A 73 11.02 1.41 11.69
CA ASN A 73 11.74 2.68 11.77
C ASN A 73 11.04 3.77 10.95
N ASP A 74 10.81 4.92 11.58
CA ASP A 74 10.38 6.13 10.88
C ASP A 74 11.54 6.74 10.11
N TYR A 75 11.57 6.55 8.81
CA TYR A 75 12.62 7.13 7.96
C TYR A 75 12.25 8.50 7.37
N SER A 76 11.06 9.02 7.73
CA SER A 76 10.56 10.36 7.35
C SER A 76 10.57 10.61 5.83
N TYR A 77 10.34 9.56 5.05
CA TYR A 77 10.39 9.57 3.57
C TYR A 77 11.72 10.07 2.98
N GLN A 78 12.84 9.80 3.66
CA GLN A 78 14.18 10.25 3.28
C GLN A 78 15.04 9.08 2.78
N VAL A 79 15.38 9.09 1.48
CA VAL A 79 16.19 8.04 0.86
C VAL A 79 17.50 7.73 1.59
N PRO A 80 18.28 8.72 2.07
CA PRO A 80 19.50 8.42 2.83
C PRO A 80 19.24 7.63 4.13
N LYS A 81 18.14 7.90 4.82
CA LYS A 81 17.75 7.14 6.02
C LYS A 81 17.33 5.71 5.65
N ALA A 82 16.57 5.53 4.58
CA ALA A 82 16.18 4.20 4.09
C ALA A 82 17.42 3.36 3.74
N ILE A 83 18.41 3.93 3.05
CA ILE A 83 19.68 3.26 2.74
C ILE A 83 20.45 2.90 4.02
N ALA A 84 20.50 3.77 5.01
CA ALA A 84 21.17 3.50 6.29
C ALA A 84 20.51 2.34 7.05
N LEU A 85 19.18 2.31 7.10
CA LEU A 85 18.40 1.20 7.68
C LEU A 85 18.61 -0.10 6.91
N TYR A 86 18.58 -0.04 5.59
CA TYR A 86 18.85 -1.18 4.74
C TYR A 86 20.24 -1.80 5.04
N LYS A 87 21.29 -0.98 5.14
CA LYS A 87 22.64 -1.45 5.50
C LYS A 87 22.69 -2.16 6.85
N LYS A 88 21.90 -1.68 7.83
CA LYS A 88 21.74 -2.38 9.11
C LYS A 88 21.10 -3.74 8.91
N TRP A 89 20.02 -3.81 8.11
CA TRP A 89 19.23 -5.02 7.88
C TRP A 89 19.89 -6.05 6.97
N SER A 90 20.84 -5.64 6.14
CA SER A 90 21.59 -6.55 5.24
C SER A 90 22.89 -7.07 5.84
N ALA A 91 23.31 -6.52 7.01
CA ALA A 91 24.54 -6.98 7.68
C ALA A 91 24.40 -8.44 8.16
N PRO A 92 25.49 -9.25 8.09
CA PRO A 92 25.43 -10.70 8.36
C PRO A 92 24.77 -11.07 9.69
N ASP A 93 25.05 -10.29 10.76
CA ASP A 93 24.58 -10.57 12.12
C ASP A 93 23.14 -10.09 12.36
N SER A 94 22.57 -9.30 11.46
CA SER A 94 21.22 -8.72 11.58
C SER A 94 20.39 -8.86 10.32
N LYS A 95 20.80 -9.79 9.42
CA LYS A 95 20.13 -9.95 8.12
C LYS A 95 18.66 -10.33 8.29
N VAL A 96 17.79 -9.49 7.74
CA VAL A 96 16.35 -9.76 7.74
C VAL A 96 15.94 -10.73 6.64
N ALA A 97 14.84 -11.44 6.85
CA ALA A 97 14.26 -12.35 5.86
C ALA A 97 13.51 -11.61 4.74
N ALA A 98 12.96 -10.44 5.07
CA ALA A 98 12.20 -9.60 4.16
C ALA A 98 12.10 -8.16 4.68
N ILE A 99 11.65 -7.25 3.84
CA ILE A 99 11.34 -5.87 4.18
C ILE A 99 9.87 -5.57 3.84
N MET A 100 9.22 -4.81 4.70
CA MET A 100 7.99 -4.08 4.42
C MET A 100 8.40 -2.64 4.08
N GLY A 101 8.49 -2.34 2.78
CA GLY A 101 8.95 -1.06 2.28
C GLY A 101 7.83 -0.03 2.15
N TRP A 102 8.19 1.21 1.79
CA TRP A 102 7.21 2.28 1.68
C TRP A 102 7.28 3.04 0.35
N GLY A 103 8.19 3.98 0.21
CA GLY A 103 8.13 4.99 -0.83
C GLY A 103 8.77 4.61 -2.16
N THR A 104 8.47 5.39 -3.20
CA THR A 104 8.97 5.10 -4.55
C THR A 104 10.46 5.42 -4.69
N ALA A 105 10.89 6.59 -4.21
CA ALA A 105 12.28 7.01 -4.36
C ALA A 105 13.26 6.10 -3.59
N ASP A 106 12.90 5.68 -2.41
CA ASP A 106 13.70 4.76 -1.59
C ASP A 106 13.68 3.34 -2.14
N THR A 107 12.51 2.83 -2.56
CA THR A 107 12.41 1.50 -3.14
C THR A 107 13.24 1.40 -4.44
N GLU A 108 13.14 2.39 -5.34
CA GLU A 108 13.97 2.44 -6.55
C GLU A 108 15.47 2.52 -6.24
N ALA A 109 15.86 3.27 -5.20
CA ALA A 109 17.26 3.35 -4.76
C ALA A 109 17.77 2.03 -4.17
N LEU A 110 16.90 1.25 -3.54
CA LEU A 110 17.23 -0.02 -2.89
C LEU A 110 17.21 -1.21 -3.84
N THR A 111 16.54 -1.14 -5.00
CA THR A 111 16.30 -2.27 -5.90
C THR A 111 17.57 -3.08 -6.21
N GLY A 112 18.69 -2.41 -6.52
CA GLY A 112 19.97 -3.08 -6.81
C GLY A 112 20.57 -3.79 -5.58
N PHE A 113 20.46 -3.19 -4.42
CA PHE A 113 20.93 -3.78 -3.16
C PHE A 113 20.08 -4.97 -2.74
N LEU A 114 18.75 -4.86 -2.88
CA LEU A 114 17.80 -5.95 -2.62
C LEU A 114 18.14 -7.18 -3.47
N ALA A 115 18.43 -6.98 -4.75
CA ALA A 115 18.84 -8.05 -5.66
C ALA A 115 20.20 -8.68 -5.29
N GLN A 116 21.18 -7.86 -4.94
CA GLN A 116 22.52 -8.32 -4.54
C GLN A 116 22.46 -9.17 -3.27
N ASP A 117 21.75 -8.70 -2.25
CA ASP A 117 21.69 -9.31 -0.92
C ASP A 117 20.58 -10.37 -0.81
N LYS A 118 19.75 -10.49 -1.86
CA LYS A 118 18.59 -11.41 -1.93
C LYS A 118 17.63 -11.19 -0.78
N ILE A 119 17.23 -9.95 -0.55
CA ILE A 119 16.24 -9.56 0.46
C ILE A 119 14.97 -9.09 -0.26
N PRO A 120 13.85 -9.81 -0.19
CA PRO A 120 12.60 -9.37 -0.79
C PRO A 120 12.00 -8.18 -0.04
N ASP A 121 11.48 -7.24 -0.81
CA ASP A 121 10.74 -6.07 -0.34
C ASP A 121 9.30 -6.13 -0.85
N LEU A 122 8.34 -6.06 0.06
CA LEU A 122 6.94 -5.80 -0.28
C LEU A 122 6.66 -4.33 -0.01
N SER A 123 6.82 -3.51 -1.04
CA SER A 123 6.83 -2.05 -0.91
C SER A 123 5.42 -1.44 -0.94
N GLY A 124 5.28 -0.26 -0.34
CA GLY A 124 4.13 0.63 -0.54
C GLY A 124 4.22 1.42 -1.86
N SER A 125 5.34 1.33 -2.58
CA SER A 125 5.48 1.89 -3.92
C SER A 125 4.87 0.96 -4.96
N TYR A 126 3.97 1.49 -5.75
CA TYR A 126 3.33 0.78 -6.88
C TYR A 126 3.85 1.30 -8.22
N ALA A 127 5.11 1.74 -8.27
CA ALA A 127 5.73 2.19 -9.50
C ALA A 127 5.85 1.02 -10.50
N ALA A 128 5.41 1.22 -11.74
CA ALA A 128 5.48 0.17 -12.76
C ALA A 128 6.93 -0.26 -13.04
N ALA A 129 7.91 0.62 -12.87
CA ALA A 129 9.34 0.30 -12.99
C ALA A 129 9.80 -0.85 -12.07
N LEU A 130 9.04 -1.16 -11.01
CA LEU A 130 9.34 -2.23 -10.06
C LEU A 130 8.69 -3.59 -10.42
N THR A 131 8.04 -3.69 -11.58
CA THR A 131 7.26 -4.88 -11.98
C THR A 131 7.98 -5.82 -12.94
N ASP A 132 9.17 -5.45 -13.41
CA ASP A 132 9.97 -6.25 -14.35
C ASP A 132 11.13 -6.92 -13.60
N PRO A 133 11.00 -8.20 -13.19
CA PRO A 133 12.02 -8.88 -12.41
C PRO A 133 13.32 -9.10 -13.17
N GLU A 134 13.27 -9.26 -14.49
CA GLU A 134 14.45 -9.53 -15.33
C GLU A 134 14.95 -8.32 -16.12
N GLY A 135 14.20 -7.20 -16.16
CA GLY A 135 14.51 -6.06 -16.99
C GLY A 135 14.32 -6.32 -18.49
N THR A 136 13.57 -7.34 -18.85
CA THR A 136 13.37 -7.79 -20.24
C THR A 136 12.57 -6.81 -21.08
N SER A 137 11.77 -5.95 -20.45
CA SER A 137 11.03 -4.89 -21.16
C SER A 137 11.93 -3.80 -21.75
N GLY A 138 13.15 -3.67 -21.23
CA GLY A 138 14.07 -2.57 -21.58
C GLY A 138 13.60 -1.18 -21.08
N LYS A 139 12.50 -1.12 -20.31
CA LYS A 139 11.90 0.13 -19.80
C LYS A 139 12.28 0.42 -18.36
N ALA A 140 12.63 -0.61 -17.61
CA ALA A 140 13.02 -0.53 -16.22
C ALA A 140 14.27 -1.37 -15.93
N LYS A 141 14.94 -1.09 -14.81
CA LYS A 141 15.99 -1.95 -14.29
C LYS A 141 15.38 -3.22 -13.71
N PRO A 142 16.12 -4.36 -13.72
CA PRO A 142 15.64 -5.58 -13.07
C PRO A 142 15.26 -5.36 -11.61
N ALA A 143 14.09 -5.86 -11.21
CA ALA A 143 13.57 -5.75 -9.85
C ALA A 143 13.12 -7.12 -9.28
N PRO A 144 14.00 -8.15 -9.25
CA PRO A 144 13.61 -9.53 -8.92
C PRO A 144 13.18 -9.74 -7.48
N TYR A 145 13.52 -8.82 -6.57
CA TYR A 145 13.19 -8.91 -5.14
C TYR A 145 12.20 -7.85 -4.69
N ASN A 146 11.57 -7.10 -5.62
CA ASN A 146 10.54 -6.15 -5.27
C ASN A 146 9.15 -6.65 -5.64
N PHE A 147 8.23 -6.51 -4.71
CA PHE A 147 6.81 -6.83 -4.86
C PHE A 147 5.98 -5.67 -4.32
N PHE A 148 4.75 -5.55 -4.77
CA PHE A 148 3.77 -4.67 -4.16
C PHE A 148 2.35 -5.23 -4.32
N TYR A 149 1.45 -4.75 -3.47
CA TYR A 149 0.07 -5.17 -3.43
C TYR A 149 -0.84 -4.16 -4.11
N GLY A 150 -1.49 -4.58 -5.20
CA GLY A 150 -2.42 -3.76 -5.97
C GLY A 150 -1.95 -3.52 -7.42
N PRO A 151 -2.74 -2.80 -8.23
CA PRO A 151 -2.35 -2.37 -9.57
C PRO A 151 -1.23 -1.34 -9.49
N SER A 152 -0.36 -1.29 -10.52
CA SER A 152 0.64 -0.23 -10.61
C SER A 152 -0.01 1.16 -10.73
N TYR A 153 0.74 2.21 -10.39
CA TYR A 153 0.30 3.59 -10.61
C TYR A 153 -0.02 3.84 -12.08
N SER A 154 0.81 3.30 -13.00
CA SER A 154 0.59 3.41 -14.43
C SER A 154 -0.70 2.74 -14.87
N ASP A 155 -0.96 1.52 -14.41
CA ASP A 155 -2.20 0.79 -14.74
C ASP A 155 -3.41 1.47 -14.12
N SER A 156 -3.29 1.99 -12.90
CA SER A 156 -4.34 2.77 -12.26
C SER A 156 -4.71 4.03 -13.05
N LEU A 157 -3.70 4.77 -13.55
CA LEU A 157 -3.95 5.97 -14.36
C LEU A 157 -4.51 5.62 -15.74
N ARG A 158 -4.03 4.54 -16.38
CA ARG A 158 -4.61 4.02 -17.64
C ARG A 158 -6.10 3.72 -17.47
N ALA A 159 -6.46 3.02 -16.40
CA ALA A 159 -7.86 2.69 -16.11
C ALA A 159 -8.74 3.94 -15.89
N MET A 160 -8.22 4.94 -15.17
CA MET A 160 -8.93 6.21 -14.97
C MET A 160 -9.10 6.99 -16.27
N LEU A 161 -8.13 6.96 -17.17
CA LEU A 161 -8.24 7.61 -18.48
C LEU A 161 -9.22 6.90 -19.41
N ILE A 162 -9.30 5.57 -19.36
CA ILE A 162 -10.36 4.79 -20.05
C ILE A 162 -11.73 5.22 -19.53
N TRP A 163 -11.90 5.30 -18.21
CA TRP A 163 -13.14 5.81 -17.62
C TRP A 163 -13.43 7.24 -18.06
N ALA A 164 -12.44 8.12 -18.08
CA ALA A 164 -12.58 9.54 -18.42
C ALA A 164 -13.01 9.72 -19.91
N ALA A 165 -12.49 8.90 -20.82
CA ALA A 165 -12.89 8.91 -22.23
C ALA A 165 -14.37 8.51 -22.41
N GLU A 166 -14.82 7.51 -21.66
CA GLU A 166 -16.23 7.10 -21.67
C GLU A 166 -17.15 8.17 -21.04
N ASP A 167 -16.70 8.78 -19.93
CA ASP A 167 -17.42 9.87 -19.26
C ASP A 167 -17.57 11.08 -20.18
N TRP A 168 -16.50 11.45 -20.91
CA TRP A 168 -16.55 12.53 -21.90
C TRP A 168 -17.59 12.27 -22.98
N LYS A 169 -17.57 11.07 -23.55
CA LYS A 169 -18.52 10.64 -24.58
C LYS A 169 -19.95 10.61 -24.04
N ALA A 170 -20.16 10.09 -22.83
CA ALA A 170 -21.46 10.02 -22.19
C ALA A 170 -22.07 11.39 -21.92
N LYS A 171 -21.23 12.39 -21.62
CA LYS A 171 -21.64 13.79 -21.43
C LYS A 171 -21.96 14.53 -22.73
N GLY A 172 -21.74 13.90 -23.90
CA GLY A 172 -21.99 14.53 -25.20
C GLY A 172 -21.18 15.80 -25.46
N LYS A 173 -20.01 15.96 -24.79
CA LYS A 173 -19.17 17.15 -24.91
C LYS A 173 -18.50 17.21 -26.28
N PRO A 174 -18.48 18.38 -26.96
CA PRO A 174 -17.81 18.54 -28.25
C PRO A 174 -16.29 18.58 -28.08
N GLY A 175 -15.57 18.24 -29.16
CA GLY A 175 -14.11 18.34 -29.24
C GLY A 175 -13.36 17.24 -28.47
N LYS A 176 -12.06 17.46 -28.29
CA LYS A 176 -11.18 16.54 -27.56
C LYS A 176 -11.18 16.90 -26.09
N PRO A 177 -11.27 15.93 -25.16
CA PRO A 177 -11.03 16.19 -23.75
C PRO A 177 -9.59 16.58 -23.51
N LYS A 178 -9.35 17.43 -22.52
CA LYS A 178 -8.02 17.92 -22.13
C LYS A 178 -7.61 17.30 -20.80
N PHE A 179 -6.45 16.69 -20.78
CA PHE A 179 -5.87 16.02 -19.60
C PHE A 179 -4.63 16.76 -19.11
N VAL A 180 -4.48 16.90 -17.81
CA VAL A 180 -3.30 17.46 -17.15
C VAL A 180 -2.84 16.56 -16.00
N HIS A 181 -1.53 16.31 -15.93
CA HIS A 181 -0.90 15.67 -14.79
C HIS A 181 -0.54 16.73 -13.75
N MET A 182 -0.92 16.54 -12.50
CA MET A 182 -0.58 17.42 -11.37
C MET A 182 0.09 16.61 -10.26
N GLY A 183 1.22 17.10 -9.73
CA GLY A 183 1.93 16.44 -8.65
C GLY A 183 3.27 17.08 -8.35
N ALA A 184 3.95 16.63 -7.30
CA ALA A 184 5.28 17.10 -6.98
C ALA A 184 6.29 16.61 -8.02
N ASN A 185 7.37 17.37 -8.22
CA ASN A 185 8.50 16.88 -9.02
C ASN A 185 9.31 15.87 -8.19
N HIS A 186 8.77 14.68 -8.05
CA HIS A 186 9.29 13.60 -7.21
C HIS A 186 9.00 12.24 -7.88
N PRO A 187 9.84 11.21 -7.71
CA PRO A 187 9.64 9.89 -8.34
C PRO A 187 8.23 9.33 -8.13
N TYR A 188 7.67 9.43 -6.91
CA TYR A 188 6.35 8.90 -6.58
C TYR A 188 5.23 9.49 -7.46
N PRO A 189 4.94 10.82 -7.48
CA PRO A 189 3.86 11.36 -8.31
C PRO A 189 4.14 11.24 -9.82
N ASN A 190 5.41 11.22 -10.22
CA ASN A 190 5.82 11.15 -11.61
C ASN A 190 5.85 9.72 -12.17
N ALA A 191 5.80 8.68 -11.33
CA ALA A 191 5.87 7.28 -11.77
C ALA A 191 4.87 6.93 -12.90
N PRO A 192 3.58 7.32 -12.83
CA PRO A 192 2.61 7.01 -13.87
C PRO A 192 2.57 8.02 -15.02
N LYS A 193 3.32 9.12 -14.96
CA LYS A 193 3.15 10.27 -15.86
C LYS A 193 3.31 9.89 -17.34
N ALA A 194 4.42 9.30 -17.72
CA ALA A 194 4.69 8.96 -19.11
C ALA A 194 3.65 7.95 -19.67
N ALA A 195 3.31 6.94 -18.88
CA ALA A 195 2.31 5.94 -19.25
C ALA A 195 0.90 6.54 -19.39
N GLY A 196 0.55 7.45 -18.47
CA GLY A 196 -0.72 8.16 -18.50
C GLY A 196 -0.83 9.11 -19.69
N GLU A 197 0.21 9.90 -19.98
CA GLU A 197 0.24 10.80 -21.14
C GLU A 197 0.11 10.02 -22.47
N ALA A 198 0.81 8.89 -22.59
CA ALA A 198 0.69 8.02 -23.76
C ALA A 198 -0.72 7.46 -23.93
N MET A 199 -1.34 6.95 -22.84
CA MET A 199 -2.73 6.46 -22.87
C MET A 199 -3.72 7.57 -23.18
N ALA A 200 -3.53 8.77 -22.64
CA ALA A 200 -4.39 9.92 -22.94
C ALA A 200 -4.35 10.27 -24.43
N LEU A 201 -3.18 10.31 -25.04
CA LEU A 201 -3.03 10.53 -26.48
C LEU A 201 -3.69 9.43 -27.30
N GLU A 202 -3.51 8.15 -26.94
CA GLU A 202 -4.15 6.99 -27.58
C GLU A 202 -5.67 7.09 -27.54
N LEU A 203 -6.24 7.57 -26.42
CA LEU A 203 -7.68 7.77 -26.24
C LEU A 203 -8.21 9.08 -26.85
N GLY A 204 -7.36 9.85 -27.52
CA GLY A 204 -7.72 11.07 -28.24
C GLY A 204 -7.79 12.33 -27.39
N PHE A 205 -7.23 12.33 -26.19
CA PHE A 205 -7.09 13.54 -25.36
C PHE A 205 -6.04 14.51 -25.92
N GLU A 206 -6.24 15.80 -25.66
CA GLU A 206 -5.17 16.78 -25.67
C GLU A 206 -4.44 16.71 -24.32
N VAL A 207 -3.13 16.44 -24.33
CA VAL A 207 -2.31 16.42 -23.11
C VAL A 207 -1.69 17.81 -22.90
N LEU A 208 -2.00 18.39 -21.75
CA LEU A 208 -1.53 19.71 -21.36
C LEU A 208 -0.20 19.63 -20.58
N PRO A 209 0.61 20.71 -20.55
CA PRO A 209 1.78 20.77 -19.70
C PRO A 209 1.45 20.47 -18.22
N PRO A 210 2.29 19.69 -17.52
CA PRO A 210 2.02 19.32 -16.15
C PRO A 210 2.06 20.53 -15.21
N LEU A 211 1.25 20.47 -14.14
CA LEU A 211 1.25 21.46 -13.07
C LEU A 211 1.93 20.89 -11.83
N VAL A 212 2.93 21.59 -11.31
CA VAL A 212 3.71 21.14 -10.15
C VAL A 212 3.17 21.76 -8.87
N PHE A 213 2.98 20.93 -7.83
CA PHE A 213 2.70 21.35 -6.47
C PHE A 213 3.39 20.40 -5.46
N ALA A 214 3.73 20.91 -4.28
CA ALA A 214 4.51 20.16 -3.29
C ALA A 214 3.74 18.96 -2.70
N LEU A 215 4.47 17.97 -2.14
CA LEU A 215 3.86 16.86 -1.37
C LEU A 215 3.20 17.34 -0.08
N ALA A 216 3.71 18.42 0.52
CA ALA A 216 3.14 18.99 1.73
C ALA A 216 1.86 19.79 1.47
N PRO A 217 0.94 19.90 2.42
CA PRO A 217 -0.15 20.86 2.37
C PRO A 217 0.36 22.30 2.20
N GLY A 218 -0.41 23.15 1.48
CA GLY A 218 -0.01 24.52 1.21
C GLY A 218 -1.09 25.34 0.51
N ASP A 219 -0.76 26.57 0.14
CA ASP A 219 -1.58 27.38 -0.74
C ASP A 219 -1.27 27.06 -2.20
N TYR A 220 -2.27 26.52 -2.90
CA TYR A 220 -2.18 26.12 -4.31
C TYR A 220 -3.12 26.93 -5.20
N SER A 221 -3.47 28.13 -4.78
CA SER A 221 -4.35 29.05 -5.54
C SER A 221 -3.78 29.36 -6.93
N ALA A 222 -2.46 29.54 -7.05
CA ALA A 222 -1.82 29.78 -8.35
C ALA A 222 -1.95 28.58 -9.31
N GLN A 223 -1.80 27.35 -8.81
CA GLN A 223 -2.00 26.13 -9.59
C GLN A 223 -3.44 25.98 -10.04
N CYS A 224 -4.41 26.32 -9.17
CA CYS A 224 -5.83 26.30 -9.52
C CYS A 224 -6.20 27.36 -10.57
N LEU A 225 -5.63 28.57 -10.51
CA LEU A 225 -5.81 29.58 -11.55
C LEU A 225 -5.20 29.13 -12.89
N SER A 226 -4.01 28.54 -12.87
CA SER A 226 -3.37 27.97 -14.06
C SER A 226 -4.22 26.81 -14.64
N LEU A 227 -4.77 25.96 -13.77
CA LEU A 227 -5.66 24.87 -14.17
C LEU A 227 -6.94 25.43 -14.83
N LYS A 228 -7.54 26.47 -14.26
CA LYS A 228 -8.73 27.14 -14.81
C LYS A 228 -8.46 27.73 -16.19
N SER A 229 -7.35 28.44 -16.35
CA SER A 229 -6.98 29.09 -17.61
C SER A 229 -6.57 28.08 -18.71
N SER A 230 -6.08 26.90 -18.35
CA SER A 230 -5.71 25.85 -19.31
C SER A 230 -6.90 25.23 -20.03
N GLY A 231 -8.10 25.34 -19.45
CA GLY A 231 -9.30 24.69 -19.94
C GLY A 231 -9.28 23.16 -19.81
N ALA A 232 -8.47 22.63 -18.90
CA ALA A 232 -8.42 21.19 -18.62
C ALA A 232 -9.80 20.67 -18.20
N ASN A 233 -10.11 19.44 -18.61
CA ASN A 233 -11.36 18.77 -18.25
C ASN A 233 -11.12 17.68 -17.19
N TYR A 234 -9.96 17.06 -17.23
CA TYR A 234 -9.53 16.01 -16.31
C TYR A 234 -8.14 16.33 -15.77
N ALA A 235 -7.97 16.31 -14.46
CA ALA A 235 -6.68 16.53 -13.79
C ALA A 235 -6.35 15.36 -12.88
N TYR A 236 -5.19 14.75 -13.09
CA TYR A 236 -4.66 13.72 -12.20
C TYR A 236 -3.93 14.35 -11.01
N LEU A 237 -4.34 14.02 -9.80
CA LEU A 237 -3.70 14.41 -8.55
C LEU A 237 -2.75 13.30 -8.09
N GLY A 238 -1.45 13.45 -8.40
CA GLY A 238 -0.44 12.42 -8.19
C GLY A 238 0.08 12.30 -6.75
N ASN A 239 -0.16 13.30 -5.90
CA ASN A 239 0.34 13.32 -4.52
C ASN A 239 -0.52 12.50 -3.57
N THR A 240 -0.11 12.43 -2.28
CA THR A 240 -0.93 11.87 -1.19
C THR A 240 -2.06 12.79 -0.77
N ALA A 241 -2.95 12.30 0.07
CA ALA A 241 -4.21 12.95 0.43
C ALA A 241 -4.02 14.38 0.96
N ALA A 242 -3.07 14.61 1.87
CA ALA A 242 -2.94 15.90 2.56
C ALA A 242 -2.71 17.10 1.62
N SER A 243 -1.82 16.97 0.64
CA SER A 243 -1.60 18.03 -0.34
C SER A 243 -2.71 18.11 -1.39
N ASN A 244 -3.30 16.98 -1.79
CA ASN A 244 -4.45 16.95 -2.69
C ASN A 244 -5.67 17.64 -2.09
N ILE A 245 -5.93 17.50 -0.79
CA ILE A 245 -6.96 18.25 -0.06
C ILE A 245 -6.78 19.75 -0.24
N SER A 246 -5.55 20.24 -0.09
CA SER A 246 -5.23 21.67 -0.26
C SER A 246 -5.54 22.15 -1.68
N VAL A 247 -5.15 21.38 -2.71
CA VAL A 247 -5.46 21.68 -4.11
C VAL A 247 -6.97 21.68 -4.36
N MET A 248 -7.67 20.64 -3.93
CA MET A 248 -9.12 20.53 -4.15
C MET A 248 -9.88 21.70 -3.52
N LYS A 249 -9.54 22.09 -2.28
CA LYS A 249 -10.15 23.24 -1.60
C LYS A 249 -9.83 24.56 -2.30
N ALA A 250 -8.58 24.79 -2.68
CA ALA A 250 -8.18 26.00 -3.41
C ALA A 250 -8.90 26.11 -4.77
N CYS A 251 -8.98 25.00 -5.51
CA CYS A 251 -9.66 24.96 -6.80
C CYS A 251 -11.18 25.17 -6.67
N LYS A 252 -11.80 24.61 -5.63
CA LYS A 252 -13.22 24.87 -5.32
C LYS A 252 -13.47 26.34 -5.04
N THR A 253 -12.61 26.96 -4.22
CA THR A 253 -12.68 28.41 -3.91
C THR A 253 -12.48 29.27 -5.16
N ALA A 254 -11.59 28.87 -6.06
CA ALA A 254 -11.35 29.58 -7.33
C ALA A 254 -12.44 29.33 -8.40
N GLY A 255 -13.46 28.52 -8.08
CA GLY A 255 -14.53 28.16 -9.04
C GLY A 255 -13.98 27.39 -10.25
N VAL A 256 -13.09 26.45 -10.02
CA VAL A 256 -12.58 25.55 -11.07
C VAL A 256 -13.52 24.36 -11.20
N GLU A 257 -14.12 24.22 -12.37
CA GLU A 257 -14.95 23.06 -12.72
C GLU A 257 -14.11 22.04 -13.49
N ILE A 258 -13.69 20.99 -12.79
CA ILE A 258 -12.83 19.95 -13.35
C ILE A 258 -13.14 18.58 -12.72
N GLN A 259 -12.93 17.51 -13.48
CA GLN A 259 -12.94 16.16 -12.95
C GLN A 259 -11.55 15.79 -12.42
N PHE A 260 -11.42 15.69 -11.11
CA PHE A 260 -10.19 15.17 -10.49
C PHE A 260 -10.13 13.64 -10.55
N LEU A 261 -8.92 13.15 -10.87
CA LEU A 261 -8.54 11.74 -10.86
C LEU A 261 -7.44 11.58 -9.79
N GLY A 262 -7.75 10.95 -8.67
CA GLY A 262 -6.83 10.82 -7.55
C GLY A 262 -5.88 9.63 -7.70
N ASN A 263 -4.64 9.76 -7.25
CA ASN A 263 -3.74 8.62 -7.04
C ASN A 263 -4.33 7.66 -5.99
N VAL A 264 -3.91 6.39 -5.99
CA VAL A 264 -4.35 5.38 -5.01
C VAL A 264 -4.04 5.76 -3.55
N TRP A 265 -3.05 6.61 -3.32
CA TRP A 265 -2.71 7.21 -2.02
C TRP A 265 -3.28 8.62 -1.86
N GLY A 266 -3.93 9.14 -2.89
CA GLY A 266 -4.40 10.52 -2.97
C GLY A 266 -5.78 10.78 -2.42
N MET A 267 -6.54 9.70 -2.14
CA MET A 267 -7.90 9.77 -1.61
C MET A 267 -8.18 8.59 -0.67
N ASP A 268 -8.86 8.91 0.42
CA ASP A 268 -9.43 7.97 1.38
C ASP A 268 -10.60 8.62 2.12
N GLU A 269 -11.15 7.98 3.12
CA GLU A 269 -12.27 8.47 3.91
C GLU A 269 -11.90 9.71 4.73
N ASN A 270 -10.65 9.78 5.25
CA ASN A 270 -10.13 10.95 5.96
C ASN A 270 -9.99 12.15 5.02
N ALA A 271 -9.50 11.91 3.80
CA ALA A 271 -9.43 12.95 2.77
C ALA A 271 -10.81 13.46 2.38
N ALA A 272 -11.77 12.55 2.19
CA ALA A 272 -13.17 12.91 1.91
C ALA A 272 -13.77 13.76 3.02
N LYS A 273 -13.59 13.36 4.28
CA LYS A 273 -14.01 14.14 5.45
C LYS A 273 -13.39 15.53 5.50
N THR A 274 -12.05 15.58 5.33
CA THR A 274 -11.29 16.84 5.51
C THR A 274 -11.51 17.82 4.36
N ALA A 275 -11.62 17.33 3.11
CA ALA A 275 -11.89 18.18 1.95
C ALA A 275 -13.36 18.56 1.82
N GLY A 276 -14.27 17.76 2.41
CA GLY A 276 -15.71 18.00 2.31
C GLY A 276 -16.18 18.07 0.87
N ASP A 277 -17.06 19.00 0.55
CA ASP A 277 -17.63 19.17 -0.79
C ASP A 277 -16.56 19.38 -1.90
N ALA A 278 -15.34 19.81 -1.56
CA ALA A 278 -14.26 19.92 -2.54
C ALA A 278 -13.77 18.57 -3.07
N ALA A 279 -13.99 17.49 -2.33
CA ALA A 279 -13.67 16.11 -2.76
C ALA A 279 -14.85 15.42 -3.47
N ASN A 280 -16.02 16.05 -3.55
CA ASN A 280 -17.19 15.41 -4.15
C ASN A 280 -16.97 15.14 -5.64
N GLY A 281 -17.17 13.90 -6.06
CA GLY A 281 -17.00 13.47 -7.46
C GLY A 281 -15.59 13.05 -7.85
N VAL A 282 -14.58 13.12 -6.99
CA VAL A 282 -13.22 12.64 -7.30
C VAL A 282 -13.26 11.14 -7.62
N ILE A 283 -12.61 10.75 -8.72
CA ILE A 283 -12.45 9.35 -9.14
C ILE A 283 -11.06 8.88 -8.73
N PHE A 284 -10.95 7.71 -8.13
CA PHE A 284 -9.68 7.14 -7.70
C PHE A 284 -9.71 5.62 -7.62
N PRO A 285 -8.56 4.94 -7.75
CA PRO A 285 -8.49 3.48 -7.67
C PRO A 285 -8.42 3.01 -6.22
N LEU A 286 -9.04 1.87 -5.93
CA LEU A 286 -8.87 1.16 -4.66
C LEU A 286 -8.47 -0.29 -4.90
N ARG A 287 -7.82 -0.88 -3.92
CA ARG A 287 -7.30 -2.25 -3.94
C ARG A 287 -7.82 -3.13 -2.81
N THR A 288 -8.73 -2.58 -2.00
CA THR A 288 -9.30 -3.26 -0.83
C THR A 288 -10.81 -3.04 -0.76
N ALA A 289 -11.48 -3.74 0.17
CA ALA A 289 -12.81 -3.35 0.60
C ALA A 289 -12.83 -1.90 1.10
N VAL A 290 -13.93 -1.20 0.82
CA VAL A 290 -14.07 0.25 1.04
C VAL A 290 -14.76 0.62 2.33
N SER A 291 -15.32 -0.36 3.06
CA SER A 291 -16.10 -0.08 4.27
C SER A 291 -15.45 -0.74 5.46
N TRP A 292 -14.91 0.05 6.37
CA TRP A 292 -14.54 -0.40 7.69
C TRP A 292 -15.76 -1.01 8.39
N GLY A 293 -15.64 -2.24 8.86
CA GLY A 293 -16.77 -2.95 9.48
C GLY A 293 -17.87 -3.42 8.52
N GLY A 294 -17.62 -3.37 7.18
CA GLY A 294 -18.57 -3.85 6.16
C GLY A 294 -18.66 -5.39 6.08
N ASP A 295 -19.55 -5.86 5.21
CA ASP A 295 -19.96 -7.27 5.11
C ASP A 295 -18.99 -8.21 4.39
N ALA A 296 -17.82 -7.72 3.92
CA ALA A 296 -16.82 -8.58 3.30
C ALA A 296 -16.34 -9.65 4.28
N PRO A 297 -16.31 -10.94 3.90
CA PRO A 297 -15.98 -12.03 4.84
C PRO A 297 -14.66 -11.81 5.58
N GLY A 298 -13.64 -11.30 4.88
CA GLY A 298 -12.32 -11.01 5.48
C GLY A 298 -12.29 -9.80 6.42
N MET A 299 -13.33 -8.97 6.46
CA MET A 299 -13.35 -7.78 7.33
C MET A 299 -13.29 -8.14 8.81
N LYS A 300 -13.83 -9.29 9.19
CA LYS A 300 -13.70 -9.81 10.56
C LYS A 300 -12.24 -9.96 10.98
N THR A 301 -11.41 -10.51 10.11
CA THR A 301 -9.95 -10.65 10.35
C THR A 301 -9.29 -9.28 10.50
N VAL A 302 -9.64 -8.31 9.63
CA VAL A 302 -9.11 -6.94 9.72
C VAL A 302 -9.47 -6.28 11.06
N MET A 303 -10.71 -6.46 11.51
CA MET A 303 -11.17 -5.92 12.80
C MET A 303 -10.46 -6.59 14.00
N GLU A 304 -10.18 -7.90 13.93
CA GLU A 304 -9.39 -8.60 14.95
C GLU A 304 -7.95 -8.10 15.00
N ILE A 305 -7.33 -7.86 13.83
CA ILE A 305 -5.99 -7.29 13.73
C ILE A 305 -5.96 -5.89 14.33
N SER A 306 -6.95 -5.05 14.03
CA SER A 306 -7.04 -3.68 14.57
C SER A 306 -7.06 -3.63 16.09
N LYS A 307 -7.60 -4.68 16.76
CA LYS A 307 -7.62 -4.76 18.22
C LYS A 307 -6.23 -4.87 18.86
N MET A 308 -5.17 -5.08 18.08
CA MET A 308 -3.80 -5.10 18.63
C MET A 308 -3.40 -3.71 19.14
N SER A 309 -3.81 -2.64 18.46
CA SER A 309 -3.56 -1.26 18.89
C SER A 309 -4.81 -0.54 19.42
N ASP A 310 -6.01 -1.01 19.07
CA ASP A 310 -7.28 -0.48 19.57
C ASP A 310 -8.17 -1.60 20.14
N PRO A 311 -7.94 -2.04 21.39
CA PRO A 311 -8.77 -3.07 22.03
C PRO A 311 -10.26 -2.70 22.13
N THR A 312 -10.59 -1.40 22.03
CA THR A 312 -11.98 -0.91 22.11
C THR A 312 -12.74 -1.10 20.80
N GLY A 313 -12.03 -1.21 19.67
CA GLY A 313 -12.60 -1.33 18.33
C GLY A 313 -13.34 -0.08 17.86
N LYS A 314 -13.06 1.09 18.45
CA LYS A 314 -13.75 2.36 18.13
C LYS A 314 -13.04 3.19 17.07
N VAL A 315 -11.75 2.95 16.85
CA VAL A 315 -10.97 3.71 15.87
C VAL A 315 -11.37 3.28 14.47
N TYR A 316 -11.81 4.24 13.65
CA TYR A 316 -12.03 4.03 12.23
C TYR A 316 -10.69 3.72 11.53
N ARG A 317 -10.65 2.66 10.74
CA ARG A 317 -9.47 2.28 9.96
C ARG A 317 -9.69 2.57 8.48
N PRO A 318 -8.97 3.54 7.90
CA PRO A 318 -9.15 3.90 6.49
C PRO A 318 -8.64 2.79 5.55
N VAL A 319 -8.97 2.91 4.27
CA VAL A 319 -8.57 1.94 3.23
C VAL A 319 -7.06 1.69 3.18
N HIS A 320 -6.23 2.65 3.58
CA HIS A 320 -4.78 2.48 3.63
C HIS A 320 -4.33 1.54 4.76
N TYR A 321 -5.01 1.55 5.90
CA TYR A 321 -4.82 0.56 6.96
C TYR A 321 -5.17 -0.84 6.44
N ILE A 322 -6.35 -0.99 5.82
CA ILE A 322 -6.82 -2.29 5.28
C ILE A 322 -5.84 -2.82 4.23
N ALA A 323 -5.30 -1.95 3.38
CA ALA A 323 -4.31 -2.34 2.37
C ALA A 323 -3.01 -2.86 2.97
N ALA A 324 -2.55 -2.27 4.09
CA ALA A 324 -1.36 -2.75 4.78
C ALA A 324 -1.59 -4.09 5.48
N VAL A 325 -2.79 -4.34 6.00
CA VAL A 325 -3.18 -5.68 6.48
C VAL A 325 -3.04 -6.69 5.34
N CYS A 326 -3.58 -6.38 4.15
CA CYS A 326 -3.43 -7.26 2.98
C CYS A 326 -1.96 -7.50 2.64
N SER A 327 -1.14 -6.45 2.50
CA SER A 327 0.29 -6.57 2.19
C SER A 327 1.01 -7.44 3.22
N SER A 328 0.77 -7.21 4.51
CA SER A 328 1.42 -7.95 5.60
C SER A 328 1.03 -9.43 5.60
N LEU A 329 -0.22 -9.74 5.28
CA LEU A 329 -0.68 -11.14 5.20
C LEU A 329 -0.18 -11.85 3.95
N TYR A 330 0.01 -11.16 2.81
CA TYR A 330 0.72 -11.72 1.66
C TYR A 330 2.16 -12.07 2.02
N MET A 331 2.88 -11.15 2.68
CA MET A 331 4.24 -11.41 3.16
C MET A 331 4.27 -12.58 4.15
N LYS A 332 3.33 -12.64 5.09
CA LYS A 332 3.21 -13.73 6.07
C LYS A 332 3.05 -15.09 5.39
N GLU A 333 2.20 -15.21 4.37
CA GLU A 333 2.00 -16.50 3.69
C GLU A 333 3.20 -16.89 2.80
N ALA A 334 3.90 -15.91 2.21
CA ALA A 334 5.16 -16.17 1.51
C ALA A 334 6.24 -16.69 2.48
N LEU A 335 6.33 -16.11 3.67
CA LEU A 335 7.20 -16.58 4.77
C LEU A 335 6.80 -17.97 5.27
N ASP A 336 5.50 -18.27 5.39
CA ASP A 336 5.02 -19.61 5.76
C ASP A 336 5.45 -20.69 4.77
N TRP A 337 5.35 -20.37 3.48
CA TRP A 337 5.83 -21.27 2.44
C TRP A 337 7.35 -21.47 2.56
N ALA A 338 8.11 -20.39 2.70
CA ALA A 338 9.55 -20.41 2.84
C ALA A 338 9.98 -21.25 4.06
N ALA A 339 9.34 -21.05 5.22
CA ALA A 339 9.65 -21.79 6.43
C ALA A 339 9.48 -23.31 6.26
N LYS A 340 8.50 -23.73 5.46
CA LYS A 340 8.24 -25.16 5.15
C LYS A 340 9.16 -25.73 4.06
N ASN A 341 9.83 -24.85 3.29
CA ASN A 341 10.62 -25.23 2.10
C ASN A 341 12.09 -24.79 2.22
N GLY A 342 12.73 -25.05 3.34
CA GLY A 342 14.16 -24.83 3.55
C GLY A 342 14.50 -23.58 4.37
N GLY A 343 13.51 -22.93 4.96
CA GLY A 343 13.70 -21.78 5.86
C GLY A 343 13.36 -20.43 5.24
N ALA A 344 13.16 -19.42 6.08
CA ALA A 344 12.79 -18.06 5.68
C ALA A 344 14.00 -17.29 5.10
N THR A 345 14.61 -17.82 4.04
CA THR A 345 15.62 -17.11 3.24
C THR A 345 14.93 -16.25 2.19
N GLY A 346 15.58 -15.17 1.73
CA GLY A 346 14.98 -14.28 0.75
C GLY A 346 14.60 -15.00 -0.56
N ASP A 347 15.45 -15.88 -1.08
CA ASP A 347 15.14 -16.70 -2.27
C ASP A 347 13.87 -17.55 -2.07
N ASN A 348 13.69 -18.11 -0.87
CA ASN A 348 12.50 -18.92 -0.57
C ASN A 348 11.25 -18.04 -0.39
N VAL A 349 11.39 -16.86 0.19
CA VAL A 349 10.26 -15.89 0.30
C VAL A 349 9.80 -15.46 -1.09
N VAL A 350 10.72 -15.13 -2.00
CA VAL A 350 10.39 -14.82 -3.41
C VAL A 350 9.64 -15.98 -4.06
N LYS A 351 10.15 -17.23 -3.90
CA LYS A 351 9.45 -18.42 -4.40
C LYS A 351 8.06 -18.57 -3.77
N GLY A 352 7.90 -18.19 -2.51
CA GLY A 352 6.61 -18.18 -1.81
C GLY A 352 5.58 -17.29 -2.49
N PHE A 353 5.97 -16.13 -3.01
CA PHE A 353 5.09 -15.25 -3.79
C PHE A 353 4.64 -15.88 -5.12
N TYR A 354 5.43 -16.77 -5.70
CA TYR A 354 5.11 -17.39 -7.00
C TYR A 354 4.23 -18.65 -6.91
N GLN A 355 3.87 -19.09 -5.68
CA GLN A 355 3.17 -20.38 -5.50
C GLN A 355 1.70 -20.37 -5.87
N LYS A 356 1.08 -19.21 -5.93
CA LYS A 356 -0.37 -19.10 -6.07
C LYS A 356 -0.75 -18.18 -7.22
N LYS A 357 -1.88 -18.51 -7.84
CA LYS A 357 -2.53 -17.69 -8.86
C LYS A 357 -3.84 -17.16 -8.29
N ASP A 358 -4.18 -15.92 -8.65
CA ASP A 358 -5.36 -15.21 -8.13
C ASP A 358 -5.44 -15.32 -6.59
N TRP A 359 -4.29 -15.13 -5.97
CA TRP A 359 -4.10 -15.35 -4.55
C TRP A 359 -4.73 -14.26 -3.71
N VAL A 360 -5.55 -14.68 -2.77
CA VAL A 360 -6.03 -13.86 -1.64
C VAL A 360 -5.52 -14.52 -0.36
N PRO A 361 -4.92 -13.80 0.58
CA PRO A 361 -4.50 -14.38 1.86
C PRO A 361 -5.69 -15.02 2.59
N ALA A 362 -5.43 -16.13 3.28
CA ALA A 362 -6.47 -16.89 3.96
C ALA A 362 -7.25 -16.01 4.96
N GLY A 363 -8.57 -16.07 4.90
CA GLY A 363 -9.46 -15.28 5.75
C GLY A 363 -9.57 -13.80 5.35
N MET A 364 -9.16 -13.44 4.12
CA MET A 364 -9.23 -12.07 3.60
C MET A 364 -10.12 -11.94 2.35
N GLU A 365 -10.99 -12.92 2.14
CA GLU A 365 -11.92 -12.96 1.01
C GLU A 365 -12.82 -11.71 0.99
N GLY A 366 -12.92 -11.09 -0.18
CA GLY A 366 -13.69 -9.85 -0.40
C GLY A 366 -13.02 -8.57 0.15
N VAL A 367 -11.87 -8.68 0.83
CA VAL A 367 -11.10 -7.54 1.34
C VAL A 367 -9.90 -7.27 0.47
N CYS A 368 -9.03 -8.25 0.27
CA CYS A 368 -7.81 -8.09 -0.52
C CYS A 368 -8.08 -8.40 -2.00
N ALA A 369 -7.53 -7.61 -2.91
CA ALA A 369 -7.56 -7.89 -4.33
C ALA A 369 -6.75 -9.14 -4.65
N PRO A 370 -7.28 -10.09 -5.45
CA PRO A 370 -6.51 -11.25 -5.89
C PRO A 370 -5.24 -10.83 -6.64
N SER A 371 -4.12 -11.49 -6.34
CA SER A 371 -2.83 -11.17 -6.95
C SER A 371 -2.13 -12.42 -7.47
N THR A 372 -1.36 -12.25 -8.54
CA THR A 372 -0.52 -13.29 -9.15
C THR A 372 0.84 -12.69 -9.48
N TRP A 373 1.90 -13.20 -8.88
CA TRP A 373 3.28 -12.84 -9.23
C TRP A 373 3.98 -14.03 -9.84
N THR A 374 4.87 -13.79 -10.78
CA THR A 374 5.69 -14.83 -11.43
C THR A 374 7.14 -14.37 -11.53
N ASP A 375 8.05 -15.27 -11.85
CA ASP A 375 9.46 -14.97 -12.10
C ASP A 375 9.69 -14.04 -13.33
N LYS A 376 8.65 -13.80 -14.14
CA LYS A 376 8.68 -12.96 -15.35
C LYS A 376 7.88 -11.67 -15.22
N ASP A 377 6.99 -11.58 -14.24
CA ASP A 377 6.03 -10.48 -14.16
C ASP A 377 5.56 -10.27 -12.72
N HIS A 378 5.93 -9.15 -12.13
CA HIS A 378 5.52 -8.75 -10.78
C HIS A 378 4.30 -7.81 -10.74
N ARG A 379 3.56 -7.66 -11.85
CA ARG A 379 2.30 -6.91 -11.87
C ARG A 379 1.18 -7.69 -11.15
N GLY A 380 1.23 -7.87 -9.89
CA GLY A 380 0.34 -8.71 -9.05
C GLY A 380 -1.12 -8.79 -9.55
N THR A 381 -1.77 -7.64 -9.79
CA THR A 381 -3.10 -7.57 -10.42
C THR A 381 -3.13 -6.50 -11.51
N LEU A 382 -3.91 -6.73 -12.55
CA LEU A 382 -4.21 -5.77 -13.62
C LEU A 382 -5.67 -5.30 -13.59
N LYS A 383 -6.43 -5.77 -12.60
CA LYS A 383 -7.79 -5.33 -12.35
C LYS A 383 -7.77 -4.09 -11.47
N VAL A 384 -8.27 -2.99 -12.01
CA VAL A 384 -8.38 -1.70 -11.32
C VAL A 384 -9.84 -1.42 -10.99
N GLU A 385 -10.12 -1.31 -9.70
CA GLU A 385 -11.44 -0.94 -9.20
C GLU A 385 -11.50 0.57 -8.97
N LEU A 386 -12.34 1.27 -9.75
CA LEU A 386 -12.49 2.72 -9.67
C LEU A 386 -13.69 3.11 -8.80
N TYR A 387 -13.44 4.05 -7.91
CA TYR A 387 -14.44 4.59 -6.99
C TYR A 387 -14.60 6.08 -7.16
N ARG A 388 -15.76 6.57 -6.73
CA ARG A 388 -16.11 7.99 -6.67
C ARG A 388 -16.35 8.37 -5.23
N THR A 389 -15.75 9.47 -4.79
CA THR A 389 -16.15 10.09 -3.54
C THR A 389 -17.51 10.76 -3.70
N LYS A 390 -18.44 10.46 -2.81
CA LYS A 390 -19.76 11.09 -2.76
C LYS A 390 -19.97 11.72 -1.38
N ILE A 391 -20.24 13.03 -1.39
CA ILE A 391 -20.48 13.84 -0.20
C ILE A 391 -21.88 14.39 -0.30
N SER A 392 -22.73 14.14 0.70
CA SER A 392 -24.15 14.52 0.71
C SER A 392 -24.55 15.47 1.84
N GLY A 393 -23.58 16.12 2.47
CA GLY A 393 -23.84 17.06 3.57
C GLY A 393 -22.56 17.53 4.27
N ALA A 394 -22.72 18.19 5.42
CA ALA A 394 -21.59 18.61 6.25
C ALA A 394 -20.78 17.39 6.73
N THR A 395 -19.46 17.53 6.72
CA THR A 395 -18.52 16.47 7.08
C THR A 395 -17.88 16.66 8.46
N ASP A 396 -18.44 17.55 9.26
CA ASP A 396 -18.07 17.74 10.67
C ASP A 396 -18.60 16.57 11.50
N GLY A 397 -17.76 15.96 12.33
CA GLY A 397 -18.18 14.87 13.19
C GLY A 397 -17.28 13.64 13.12
N ASP A 398 -17.71 12.57 13.77
CA ASP A 398 -16.99 11.30 13.79
C ASP A 398 -17.08 10.59 12.43
N LEU A 399 -15.96 10.00 11.97
CA LEU A 399 -15.89 9.37 10.66
C LEU A 399 -16.74 8.08 10.60
N ASN A 400 -16.83 7.30 11.69
CA ASN A 400 -17.71 6.13 11.73
C ASN A 400 -19.16 6.54 11.48
N ASP A 401 -19.61 7.64 12.10
CA ASP A 401 -20.96 8.17 11.93
C ASP A 401 -21.22 8.67 10.52
N LEU A 402 -20.27 9.41 9.95
CA LEU A 402 -20.39 9.98 8.59
C LEU A 402 -20.49 8.89 7.52
N MET A 403 -19.70 7.82 7.68
CA MET A 403 -19.73 6.66 6.79
C MET A 403 -21.02 5.85 6.99
N ALA A 404 -21.41 5.56 8.23
CA ALA A 404 -22.62 4.79 8.55
C ALA A 404 -23.89 5.49 8.07
N LYS A 405 -23.98 6.81 8.20
CA LYS A 405 -25.10 7.63 7.71
C LYS A 405 -25.08 7.83 6.19
N GLY A 406 -23.97 7.46 5.54
CA GLY A 406 -23.77 7.67 4.11
C GLY A 406 -23.59 9.13 3.70
N THR A 407 -23.25 10.01 4.65
CA THR A 407 -22.84 11.40 4.35
C THR A 407 -21.58 11.41 3.49
N ILE A 408 -20.66 10.49 3.78
CA ILE A 408 -19.49 10.16 2.95
C ILE A 408 -19.68 8.75 2.41
N LYS A 409 -19.52 8.57 1.10
CA LYS A 409 -19.50 7.25 0.45
C LYS A 409 -18.35 7.17 -0.53
N LEU A 410 -17.72 6.00 -0.59
CA LEU A 410 -16.82 5.62 -1.67
C LEU A 410 -17.60 4.66 -2.57
N GLU A 411 -18.15 5.21 -3.66
CA GLU A 411 -19.06 4.49 -4.55
C GLU A 411 -18.29 3.90 -5.71
N LYS A 412 -18.38 2.57 -5.90
CA LYS A 412 -17.74 1.90 -7.02
C LYS A 412 -18.42 2.33 -8.34
N VAL A 413 -17.61 2.83 -9.28
CA VAL A 413 -18.11 3.30 -10.57
C VAL A 413 -17.75 2.40 -11.74
N LYS A 414 -16.59 1.73 -11.66
CA LYS A 414 -16.13 0.84 -12.74
C LYS A 414 -15.07 -0.14 -12.25
N SER A 415 -15.07 -1.33 -12.85
CA SER A 415 -13.92 -2.24 -12.86
C SER A 415 -13.31 -2.20 -14.26
N VAL A 416 -12.01 -1.99 -14.34
CA VAL A 416 -11.26 -2.04 -15.59
C VAL A 416 -10.23 -3.14 -15.47
N GLU A 417 -10.29 -4.12 -16.34
CA GLU A 417 -9.25 -5.15 -16.46
C GLU A 417 -8.34 -4.80 -17.63
N LEU A 418 -7.08 -4.55 -17.33
CA LEU A 418 -6.09 -4.22 -18.33
C LEU A 418 -5.45 -5.50 -18.88
N PRO A 419 -5.12 -5.53 -20.17
CA PRO A 419 -4.47 -6.70 -20.75
C PRO A 419 -3.03 -6.85 -20.21
N ARG A 420 -2.63 -8.09 -19.90
CA ARG A 420 -1.27 -8.44 -19.50
C ARG A 420 -0.33 -8.46 -20.71
N LYS A 421 -0.08 -7.29 -21.27
CA LYS A 421 0.79 -7.12 -22.44
C LYS A 421 2.26 -7.02 -22.00
N PRO A 422 3.20 -7.77 -22.62
CA PRO A 422 4.64 -7.68 -22.30
C PRO A 422 5.21 -6.27 -22.47
N GLU A 423 4.76 -5.53 -23.48
CA GLU A 423 5.20 -4.16 -23.76
C GLU A 423 4.82 -3.13 -22.69
N LEU A 424 3.91 -3.48 -21.76
CA LEU A 424 3.52 -2.64 -20.62
C LEU A 424 4.25 -3.04 -19.33
N LEU A 425 5.03 -4.12 -19.34
CA LEU A 425 5.85 -4.50 -18.19
C LEU A 425 6.91 -3.43 -17.93
N GLY A 426 7.07 -3.05 -16.69
CA GLY A 426 8.02 -2.01 -16.31
C GLY A 426 7.60 -0.54 -16.64
N TRP A 427 6.41 -0.35 -17.19
CA TRP A 427 5.99 0.98 -17.69
C TRP A 427 4.52 1.33 -17.46
#